data_a169227de4974c9c77f8ad4256cf6e93
#
_entry.id   a169227de4974c9c77f8ad4256cf6e93
#
_cell.length_a   1.000
_cell.length_b   1.000
_cell.length_c   1.000
_cell.angle_alpha   90.00
_cell.angle_beta   90.00
_cell.angle_gamma   90.00
#
_symmetry.space_group_name_H-M   'P 1'
#
loop_
_entity.id
_entity.type
_entity.pdbx_description
1 polymer ?
#
loop_
_entity_poly.entity_id
_entity_poly.type
_entity_poly.pdbx_seq_one_letter_code
_entity_poly.pdbx_strand_id
1 'polypeptide(L)'
;ACIAYMQAEAAVESGKITNPGTRLFYFRSYALINMVINSMGNLPAQAYFTERLQALIRHDKVGPISYLDTLRTFLRTSMSYSQTAEELFVHRSTVVDRISRIERELDISLKDPDTRLQLEIILKAMEIEDMVHASKETTAAE
;
A
#
# COMPACT_ATOMS: atom_id res chain seq x y z
N ALA A 1 -21.83 -9.93 20.64
CA ALA A 1 -21.07 -8.78 21.09
C ALA A 1 -21.66 -7.48 20.51
N CYS A 2 -21.57 -6.39 21.29
CA CYS A 2 -22.01 -5.07 20.79
C CYS A 2 -21.07 -4.59 19.69
N ILE A 3 -21.60 -4.09 18.56
CA ILE A 3 -20.80 -3.59 17.42
C ILE A 3 -19.79 -2.54 17.88
N ALA A 4 -20.18 -1.63 18.77
CA ALA A 4 -19.26 -0.61 19.31
C ALA A 4 -18.05 -1.20 20.03
N TYR A 5 -18.21 -2.31 20.77
CA TYR A 5 -17.11 -3.01 21.41
C TYR A 5 -16.16 -3.63 20.39
N MET A 6 -16.69 -4.32 19.36
CA MET A 6 -15.90 -4.91 18.29
C MET A 6 -15.11 -3.85 17.50
N GLN A 7 -15.72 -2.70 17.25
CA GLN A 7 -15.07 -1.58 16.59
C GLN A 7 -13.92 -1.00 17.45
N ALA A 8 -14.12 -0.87 18.74
CA ALA A 8 -13.09 -0.37 19.67
C ALA A 8 -11.91 -1.34 19.74
N GLU A 9 -12.16 -2.65 19.85
CA GLU A 9 -11.14 -3.70 19.86
C GLU A 9 -10.33 -3.69 18.56
N ALA A 10 -11.00 -3.66 17.40
CA ALA A 10 -10.36 -3.58 16.09
C ALA A 10 -9.49 -2.30 15.92
N ALA A 11 -9.96 -1.17 16.45
CA ALA A 11 -9.20 0.08 16.41
C ALA A 11 -7.92 0.01 17.25
N VAL A 12 -8.00 -0.56 18.44
CA VAL A 12 -6.84 -0.73 19.34
C VAL A 12 -5.84 -1.71 18.75
N GLU A 13 -6.29 -2.85 18.23
CA GLU A 13 -5.45 -3.87 17.62
C GLU A 13 -4.68 -3.31 16.42
N SER A 14 -5.40 -2.75 15.45
CA SER A 14 -4.79 -2.18 14.25
C SER A 14 -3.93 -0.95 14.56
N GLY A 15 -4.36 -0.12 15.50
CA GLY A 15 -3.64 1.09 15.88
C GLY A 15 -2.32 0.81 16.61
N LYS A 16 -2.27 -0.20 17.47
CA LYS A 16 -1.02 -0.61 18.13
C LYS A 16 0.02 -1.14 17.15
N ILE A 17 -0.43 -1.80 16.07
CA ILE A 17 0.46 -2.32 15.03
C ILE A 17 1.06 -1.17 14.21
N THR A 18 0.25 -0.20 13.81
CA THR A 18 0.66 0.84 12.86
C THR A 18 1.13 2.13 13.51
N ASN A 19 0.76 2.37 14.77
CA ASN A 19 1.10 3.60 15.47
C ASN A 19 1.25 3.37 16.99
N PRO A 20 2.29 2.64 17.42
CA PRO A 20 2.46 2.19 18.81
C PRO A 20 2.60 3.32 19.83
N GLY A 21 2.99 4.54 19.39
CA GLY A 21 3.12 5.71 20.27
C GLY A 21 1.79 6.40 20.60
N THR A 22 0.70 6.03 19.95
CA THR A 22 -0.61 6.66 20.13
C THR A 22 -1.37 5.98 21.28
N ARG A 23 -2.05 6.78 22.11
CA ARG A 23 -2.86 6.29 23.24
C ARG A 23 -4.35 6.25 22.96
N LEU A 24 -4.81 6.89 21.89
CA LEU A 24 -6.22 7.01 21.53
C LEU A 24 -6.44 6.59 20.09
N PHE A 25 -7.27 5.58 19.89
CA PHE A 25 -7.55 4.99 18.59
C PHE A 25 -9.02 5.13 18.23
N TYR A 26 -9.30 5.76 17.09
CA TYR A 26 -10.64 5.89 16.54
C TYR A 26 -10.86 4.86 15.43
N PHE A 27 -11.90 4.03 15.55
CA PHE A 27 -12.19 2.96 14.57
C PHE A 27 -12.18 3.44 13.12
N ARG A 28 -12.80 4.61 12.85
CA ARG A 28 -12.86 5.16 11.49
C ARG A 28 -11.46 5.34 10.85
N SER A 29 -10.46 5.68 11.64
CA SER A 29 -9.09 5.88 11.17
C SER A 29 -8.36 4.57 10.87
N TYR A 30 -8.76 3.47 11.50
CA TYR A 30 -8.09 2.17 11.38
C TYR A 30 -8.95 1.10 10.69
N ALA A 31 -10.18 1.43 10.29
CA ALA A 31 -11.11 0.48 9.69
C ALA A 31 -10.53 -0.17 8.41
N LEU A 32 -9.94 0.62 7.50
CA LEU A 32 -9.33 0.10 6.28
C LEU A 32 -8.16 -0.84 6.59
N ILE A 33 -7.29 -0.43 7.50
CA ILE A 33 -6.13 -1.25 7.94
C ILE A 33 -6.61 -2.57 8.51
N ASN A 34 -7.61 -2.53 9.41
CA ASN A 34 -8.20 -3.72 10.00
C ASN A 34 -8.83 -4.64 8.94
N MET A 35 -9.57 -4.08 7.98
CA MET A 35 -10.13 -4.84 6.86
C MET A 35 -9.05 -5.53 6.03
N VAL A 36 -7.97 -4.82 5.69
CA VAL A 36 -6.86 -5.39 4.90
C VAL A 36 -6.17 -6.51 5.68
N ILE A 37 -5.81 -6.29 6.95
CA ILE A 37 -5.17 -7.31 7.81
C ILE A 37 -6.04 -8.56 7.89
N ASN A 38 -7.33 -8.41 8.17
CA ASN A 38 -8.24 -9.55 8.32
C ASN A 38 -8.52 -10.27 7.01
N SER A 39 -8.58 -9.55 5.88
CA SER A 39 -8.81 -10.18 4.57
C SER A 39 -7.64 -11.02 4.09
N MET A 40 -6.43 -10.68 4.49
CA MET A 40 -5.22 -11.43 4.13
C MET A 40 -5.01 -12.66 5.02
N GLY A 41 -5.59 -12.68 6.22
CA GLY A 41 -5.42 -13.77 7.18
C GLY A 41 -3.93 -13.99 7.51
N ASN A 42 -3.45 -15.22 7.33
CA ASN A 42 -2.05 -15.59 7.60
C ASN A 42 -1.13 -15.52 6.36
N LEU A 43 -1.65 -15.08 5.20
CA LEU A 43 -0.86 -14.97 3.98
C LEU A 43 -0.13 -13.63 3.94
N PRO A 44 1.19 -13.62 3.67
CA PRO A 44 1.91 -12.37 3.45
C PRO A 44 1.46 -11.71 2.14
N ALA A 45 1.65 -10.39 2.02
CA ALA A 45 1.29 -9.65 0.82
C ALA A 45 1.89 -10.27 -0.45
N GLN A 46 3.11 -10.81 -0.35
CA GLN A 46 3.82 -11.47 -1.46
C GLN A 46 3.06 -12.68 -2.05
N ALA A 47 2.20 -13.33 -1.26
CA ALA A 47 1.40 -14.46 -1.75
C ALA A 47 0.37 -14.05 -2.82
N TYR A 48 0.03 -12.76 -2.87
CA TYR A 48 -0.90 -12.19 -3.86
C TYR A 48 -0.18 -11.56 -5.07
N PHE A 49 1.15 -11.59 -5.09
CA PHE A 49 1.93 -11.01 -6.18
C PHE A 49 1.96 -11.94 -7.38
N THR A 50 1.69 -11.38 -8.56
CA THR A 50 2.04 -12.06 -9.81
C THR A 50 3.56 -12.07 -9.99
N GLU A 51 4.07 -12.99 -10.80
CA GLU A 51 5.51 -13.01 -11.15
C GLU A 51 5.98 -11.68 -11.75
N ARG A 52 5.12 -11.02 -12.52
CA ARG A 52 5.38 -9.70 -13.13
C ARG A 52 5.51 -8.60 -12.07
N LEU A 53 4.63 -8.58 -11.06
CA LEU A 53 4.73 -7.63 -9.96
C LEU A 53 6.00 -7.88 -9.14
N GLN A 54 6.34 -9.13 -8.87
CA GLN A 54 7.60 -9.47 -8.21
C GLN A 54 8.83 -9.02 -9.00
N ALA A 55 8.80 -9.14 -10.34
CA ALA A 55 9.86 -8.65 -11.21
C ALA A 55 10.00 -7.12 -11.14
N LEU A 56 8.88 -6.39 -11.13
CA LEU A 56 8.87 -4.94 -10.99
C LEU A 56 9.46 -4.50 -9.63
N ILE A 57 9.07 -5.16 -8.53
CA ILE A 57 9.60 -4.91 -7.18
C ILE A 57 11.12 -5.14 -7.14
N ARG A 58 11.59 -6.23 -7.75
CA ARG A 58 13.04 -6.51 -7.82
C ARG A 58 13.79 -5.46 -8.63
N HIS A 59 13.21 -4.99 -9.73
CA HIS A 59 13.78 -3.93 -10.55
C HIS A 59 13.93 -2.63 -9.75
N ASP A 60 12.91 -2.26 -8.98
CA ASP A 60 12.92 -1.04 -8.16
C ASP A 60 13.99 -1.05 -7.05
N LYS A 61 14.36 -2.23 -6.54
CA LYS A 61 15.40 -2.35 -5.50
C LYS A 61 16.81 -2.01 -6.00
N VAL A 62 17.07 -2.17 -7.29
CA VAL A 62 18.40 -1.96 -7.88
C VAL A 62 18.48 -0.77 -8.84
N GLY A 63 17.33 -0.26 -9.26
CA GLY A 63 17.23 0.84 -10.22
C GLY A 63 17.14 2.22 -9.56
N PRO A 64 17.51 3.28 -10.29
CA PRO A 64 17.39 4.65 -9.78
C PRO A 64 15.96 5.19 -9.80
N ILE A 65 15.04 4.49 -10.41
CA ILE A 65 13.64 4.90 -10.60
C ILE A 65 12.75 3.91 -9.86
N SER A 66 11.91 4.40 -8.94
CA SER A 66 10.88 3.59 -8.32
C SER A 66 9.57 3.68 -9.12
N TYR A 67 9.26 2.59 -9.81
CA TYR A 67 7.96 2.43 -10.48
C TYR A 67 6.83 2.19 -9.47
N LEU A 68 7.10 1.52 -8.35
CA LEU A 68 6.12 1.33 -7.29
C LEU A 68 5.71 2.64 -6.64
N ASP A 69 6.65 3.55 -6.37
CA ASP A 69 6.29 4.86 -5.82
C ASP A 69 5.50 5.69 -6.82
N THR A 70 5.83 5.58 -8.12
CA THR A 70 5.05 6.21 -9.17
C THR A 70 3.62 5.65 -9.20
N LEU A 71 3.45 4.34 -9.13
CA LEU A 71 2.15 3.67 -9.11
C LEU A 71 1.33 4.05 -7.86
N ARG A 72 1.94 3.98 -6.67
CA ARG A 72 1.31 4.39 -5.39
C ARG A 72 0.83 5.83 -5.43
N THR A 73 1.68 6.75 -5.88
CA THR A 73 1.33 8.17 -5.98
C THR A 73 0.23 8.39 -6.99
N PHE A 74 0.29 7.73 -8.15
CA PHE A 74 -0.72 7.83 -9.19
C PHE A 74 -2.11 7.36 -8.72
N LEU A 75 -2.18 6.24 -8.03
CA LEU A 75 -3.44 5.74 -7.47
C LEU A 75 -3.95 6.67 -6.36
N ARG A 76 -3.09 7.14 -5.47
CA ARG A 76 -3.43 8.07 -4.38
C ARG A 76 -3.94 9.42 -4.87
N THR A 77 -3.41 9.92 -5.97
CA THR A 77 -3.88 11.16 -6.63
C THR A 77 -5.06 10.93 -7.58
N SER A 78 -5.80 9.83 -7.40
CA SER A 78 -6.97 9.47 -8.22
C SER A 78 -6.65 9.41 -9.72
N MET A 79 -5.47 8.88 -10.06
CA MET A 79 -4.95 8.74 -11.42
C MET A 79 -4.74 10.09 -12.17
N SER A 80 -4.45 11.14 -11.43
CA SER A 80 -4.12 12.44 -12.00
C SER A 80 -2.63 12.52 -12.38
N TYR A 81 -2.33 12.50 -13.66
CA TYR A 81 -0.94 12.65 -14.16
C TYR A 81 -0.27 13.93 -13.69
N SER A 82 -1.02 15.05 -13.64
CA SER A 82 -0.47 16.34 -13.25
C SER A 82 -0.14 16.39 -11.75
N GLN A 83 -1.07 15.92 -10.89
CA GLN A 83 -0.84 15.89 -9.44
C GLN A 83 0.27 14.90 -9.08
N THR A 84 0.31 13.74 -9.74
CA THR A 84 1.39 12.76 -9.56
C THR A 84 2.75 13.36 -9.95
N ALA A 85 2.82 14.08 -11.05
CA ALA A 85 4.05 14.72 -11.50
C ALA A 85 4.53 15.80 -10.52
N GLU A 86 3.61 16.58 -9.98
CA GLU A 86 3.88 17.60 -8.95
C GLU A 86 4.42 16.95 -7.68
N GLU A 87 3.78 15.91 -7.15
CA GLU A 87 4.23 15.22 -5.93
C GLU A 87 5.58 14.50 -6.09
N LEU A 88 5.85 13.96 -7.27
CA LEU A 88 7.11 13.26 -7.56
C LEU A 88 8.23 14.19 -8.07
N PHE A 89 7.95 15.48 -8.21
CA PHE A 89 8.89 16.48 -8.74
C PHE A 89 9.46 16.09 -10.13
N VAL A 90 8.60 15.56 -11.00
CA VAL A 90 8.96 15.17 -12.37
C VAL A 90 8.03 15.84 -13.38
N HIS A 91 8.38 15.77 -14.67
CA HIS A 91 7.50 16.25 -15.73
C HIS A 91 6.30 15.32 -15.94
N ARG A 92 5.13 15.87 -16.32
CA ARG A 92 3.90 15.11 -16.57
C ARG A 92 4.11 13.97 -17.59
N SER A 93 4.88 14.22 -18.67
CA SER A 93 5.20 13.19 -19.66
C SER A 93 5.95 12.01 -19.05
N THR A 94 6.84 12.26 -18.08
CA THR A 94 7.57 11.21 -17.36
C THR A 94 6.61 10.29 -16.60
N VAL A 95 5.57 10.85 -15.97
CA VAL A 95 4.55 10.03 -15.30
C VAL A 95 3.76 9.20 -16.29
N VAL A 96 3.36 9.80 -17.43
CA VAL A 96 2.66 9.08 -18.51
C VAL A 96 3.49 7.91 -19.01
N ASP A 97 4.78 8.11 -19.27
CA ASP A 97 5.68 7.06 -19.76
C ASP A 97 5.87 5.95 -18.71
N ARG A 98 6.04 6.33 -17.44
CA ARG A 98 6.18 5.35 -16.35
C ARG A 98 4.92 4.52 -16.14
N ILE A 99 3.75 5.14 -16.12
CA ILE A 99 2.47 4.43 -15.96
C ILE A 99 2.22 3.50 -17.15
N SER A 100 2.44 3.96 -18.38
CA SER A 100 2.32 3.13 -19.59
C SER A 100 3.27 1.94 -19.55
N ARG A 101 4.47 2.12 -19.02
CA ARG A 101 5.42 1.02 -18.82
C ARG A 101 4.95 0.05 -17.75
N ILE A 102 4.45 0.53 -16.61
CA ILE A 102 3.91 -0.31 -15.54
C ILE A 102 2.76 -1.18 -16.07
N GLU A 103 1.78 -0.59 -16.77
CA GLU A 103 0.66 -1.33 -17.35
C GLU A 103 1.13 -2.43 -18.31
N ARG A 104 2.11 -2.12 -19.16
CA ARG A 104 2.69 -3.09 -20.10
C ARG A 104 3.48 -4.19 -19.39
N GLU A 105 4.34 -3.86 -18.43
CA GLU A 105 5.16 -4.82 -17.69
C GLU A 105 4.29 -5.77 -16.84
N LEU A 106 3.26 -5.24 -16.20
CA LEU A 106 2.32 -6.01 -15.40
C LEU A 106 1.24 -6.72 -16.25
N ASP A 107 1.07 -6.33 -17.51
CA ASP A 107 0.02 -6.80 -18.42
C ASP A 107 -1.39 -6.54 -17.85
N ILE A 108 -1.63 -5.32 -17.44
CA ILE A 108 -2.86 -4.87 -16.82
C ILE A 108 -3.36 -3.56 -17.42
N SER A 109 -4.60 -3.21 -17.11
CA SER A 109 -5.15 -1.88 -17.35
C SER A 109 -5.64 -1.26 -16.05
N LEU A 110 -5.09 -0.10 -15.70
CA LEU A 110 -5.56 0.67 -14.54
C LEU A 110 -6.96 1.31 -14.76
N LYS A 111 -7.49 1.22 -15.98
CA LYS A 111 -8.88 1.60 -16.27
C LYS A 111 -9.87 0.58 -15.75
N ASP A 112 -9.45 -0.69 -15.60
CA ASP A 112 -10.27 -1.72 -14.98
C ASP A 112 -10.36 -1.49 -13.47
N PRO A 113 -11.58 -1.30 -12.92
CA PRO A 113 -11.74 -0.97 -11.50
C PRO A 113 -11.35 -2.11 -10.56
N ASP A 114 -11.54 -3.37 -10.95
CA ASP A 114 -11.22 -4.52 -10.11
C ASP A 114 -9.70 -4.72 -10.02
N THR A 115 -9.00 -4.59 -11.14
CA THR A 115 -7.53 -4.61 -11.20
C THR A 115 -6.94 -3.48 -10.34
N ARG A 116 -7.50 -2.28 -10.44
CA ARG A 116 -7.07 -1.12 -9.66
C ARG A 116 -7.27 -1.36 -8.16
N LEU A 117 -8.46 -1.82 -7.76
CA LEU A 117 -8.76 -2.14 -6.36
C LEU A 117 -7.82 -3.22 -5.81
N GLN A 118 -7.58 -4.27 -6.57
CA GLN A 118 -6.65 -5.34 -6.17
C GLN A 118 -5.24 -4.79 -5.94
N LEU A 119 -4.73 -3.95 -6.83
CA LEU A 119 -3.42 -3.31 -6.65
C LEU A 119 -3.39 -2.39 -5.43
N GLU A 120 -4.42 -1.59 -5.21
CA GLU A 120 -4.52 -0.71 -4.04
C GLU A 120 -4.48 -1.52 -2.73
N ILE A 121 -5.19 -2.65 -2.66
CA ILE A 121 -5.18 -3.55 -1.50
C ILE A 121 -3.78 -4.16 -1.31
N ILE A 122 -3.15 -4.66 -2.36
CA ILE A 122 -1.80 -5.23 -2.30
C ILE A 122 -0.77 -4.20 -1.84
N LEU A 123 -0.79 -3.00 -2.41
CA LEU A 123 0.12 -1.92 -2.03
C LEU A 123 -0.10 -1.47 -0.58
N LYS A 124 -1.35 -1.44 -0.12
CA LYS A 124 -1.68 -1.15 1.28
C LYS A 124 -1.21 -2.24 2.23
N ALA A 125 -1.34 -3.49 1.85
CA ALA A 125 -0.84 -4.62 2.61
C ALA A 125 0.70 -4.58 2.77
N MET A 126 1.42 -4.26 1.70
CA MET A 126 2.89 -4.07 1.75
C MET A 126 3.27 -2.94 2.73
N GLU A 127 2.57 -1.80 2.66
CA GLU A 127 2.80 -0.68 3.56
C GLU A 127 2.59 -1.07 5.03
N ILE A 128 1.54 -1.84 5.34
CA ILE A 128 1.27 -2.33 6.69
C ILE A 128 2.36 -3.30 7.16
N GLU A 129 2.80 -4.22 6.32
CA GLU A 129 3.89 -5.15 6.65
C GLU A 129 5.20 -4.40 6.96
N ASP A 130 5.53 -3.37 6.18
CA ASP A 130 6.71 -2.53 6.42
C ASP A 130 6.61 -1.81 7.78
N MET A 131 5.44 -1.28 8.14
CA MET A 131 5.19 -0.66 9.45
C MET A 131 5.36 -1.66 10.60
N VAL A 132 4.86 -2.90 10.44
CA VAL A 132 4.99 -3.96 11.44
C VAL A 132 6.45 -4.36 11.65
N HIS A 133 7.23 -4.47 10.58
CA HIS A 133 8.65 -4.77 10.67
C HIS A 133 9.43 -3.66 11.38
N ALA A 134 9.19 -2.41 11.01
CA ALA A 134 9.85 -1.25 11.64
C ALA A 134 9.55 -1.16 13.15
N SER A 135 8.31 -1.45 13.57
CA SER A 135 7.95 -1.42 14.99
C SER A 135 8.59 -2.54 15.81
N LYS A 136 8.80 -3.72 15.21
CA LYS A 136 9.49 -4.85 15.88
C LYS A 136 10.99 -4.58 16.08
N GLU A 137 11.64 -3.96 15.10
CA GLU A 137 13.06 -3.60 15.21
C GLU A 137 13.31 -2.56 16.30
N THR A 138 12.39 -1.59 16.47
CA THR A 138 12.49 -0.58 17.52
C THR A 138 12.33 -1.19 18.91
N THR A 139 11.43 -2.17 19.08
CA THR A 139 11.20 -2.85 20.37
C THR A 139 12.31 -3.82 20.73
N ALA A 140 13.07 -4.34 19.78
CA ALA A 140 14.19 -5.23 20.01
C ALA A 140 15.52 -4.50 20.35
N ALA A 141 15.55 -3.18 20.17
CA ALA A 141 16.71 -2.31 20.44
C ALA A 141 16.66 -1.61 21.81
N GLU A 142 15.54 -1.75 22.56
CA GLU A 142 15.37 -1.33 23.95
C GLU A 142 15.60 -2.50 24.93
#